data_48b503c11e075ae9d7384d181a5f416e
#
_entry.id   48b503c11e075ae9d7384d181a5f416e
#
_cell.length_a   1.000
_cell.length_b   1.000
_cell.length_c   1.000
_cell.angle_alpha   90.00
_cell.angle_beta   90.00
_cell.angle_gamma   90.00
#
_symmetry.space_group_name_H-M   'P 1'
#
loop_
_entity.id
_entity.type
_entity.pdbx_description
1 polymer ?
#
loop_
_entity_poly.entity_id
_entity_poly.type
_entity_poly.pdbx_seq_one_letter_code
_entity_poly.pdbx_strand_id
1 'polypeptide(L)'
;MQLKEVIFLKKHELLIKSREAMLAAVQIYNNPQITFKSEIFISMAIISWTYLMHTYYANKGIDYRYYSMRGKRKCYDKTKYGAYKHWELEHCLCNDNNPLDKNTTDNLKFLIGIRHEIEHQMTNKIDKAISAKLQACSINYNYYIKKLFGSEYGVDNQLGLAIQFSPITPEQKG
;
A
#
# COMPACT_ATOMS: atom_id res chain seq x y z
N MET A 1 -27.44 -2.55 17.13
CA MET A 1 -27.37 -2.00 15.76
C MET A 1 -26.21 -1.06 15.57
N GLN A 2 -25.98 -0.07 16.46
CA GLN A 2 -24.91 0.93 16.35
C GLN A 2 -23.45 0.38 16.21
N LEU A 3 -23.06 -0.67 16.95
CA LEU A 3 -21.66 -1.15 16.93
C LEU A 3 -21.26 -1.79 15.59
N LYS A 4 -22.15 -2.55 14.96
CA LYS A 4 -21.90 -3.16 13.64
C LYS A 4 -21.79 -2.10 12.54
N GLU A 5 -22.58 -1.05 12.63
CA GLU A 5 -22.59 0.07 11.70
C GLU A 5 -21.28 0.89 11.79
N VAL A 6 -20.82 1.19 13.00
CA VAL A 6 -19.53 1.87 13.23
C VAL A 6 -18.35 1.05 12.69
N ILE A 7 -18.35 -0.28 12.90
CA ILE A 7 -17.32 -1.16 12.37
C ILE A 7 -17.34 -1.19 10.83
N PHE A 8 -18.52 -1.23 10.23
CA PHE A 8 -18.67 -1.18 8.77
C PHE A 8 -18.14 0.13 8.19
N LEU A 9 -18.53 1.27 8.76
CA LEU A 9 -18.07 2.60 8.34
C LEU A 9 -16.55 2.73 8.41
N LYS A 10 -15.94 2.24 9.50
CA LYS A 10 -14.48 2.25 9.67
C LYS A 10 -13.75 1.42 8.62
N LYS A 11 -14.27 0.24 8.27
CA LYS A 11 -13.70 -0.62 7.22
C LYS A 11 -13.78 0.03 5.85
N HIS A 12 -14.93 0.64 5.54
CA HIS A 12 -15.14 1.36 4.29
C HIS A 12 -14.22 2.58 4.19
N GLU A 13 -14.04 3.33 5.28
CA GLU A 13 -13.10 4.45 5.35
C GLU A 13 -11.66 4.03 5.06
N LEU A 14 -11.20 2.90 5.65
CA LEU A 14 -9.86 2.37 5.37
C LEU A 14 -9.67 1.98 3.90
N LEU A 15 -10.70 1.40 3.28
CA LEU A 15 -10.66 1.04 1.87
C LEU A 15 -10.57 2.26 0.96
N ILE A 16 -11.33 3.32 1.27
CA ILE A 16 -11.24 4.59 0.55
C ILE A 16 -9.86 5.20 0.71
N LYS A 17 -9.33 5.30 1.92
CA LYS A 17 -7.97 5.81 2.18
C LYS A 17 -6.89 5.02 1.43
N SER A 18 -7.03 3.69 1.38
CA SER A 18 -6.15 2.83 0.60
C SER A 18 -6.15 3.22 -0.87
N ARG A 19 -7.35 3.36 -1.44
CA ARG A 19 -7.55 3.70 -2.84
C ARG A 19 -7.00 5.08 -3.19
N GLU A 20 -7.31 6.08 -2.38
CA GLU A 20 -6.84 7.46 -2.56
C GLU A 20 -5.32 7.56 -2.46
N ALA A 21 -4.69 6.82 -1.53
CA ALA A 21 -3.24 6.79 -1.40
C ALA A 21 -2.56 6.20 -2.65
N MET A 22 -3.13 5.16 -3.30
CA MET A 22 -2.59 4.62 -4.55
C MET A 22 -2.77 5.60 -5.71
N LEU A 23 -3.93 6.24 -5.82
CA LEU A 23 -4.16 7.27 -6.84
C LEU A 23 -3.18 8.42 -6.69
N ALA A 24 -2.96 8.90 -5.46
CA ALA A 24 -1.99 9.95 -5.18
C ALA A 24 -0.56 9.51 -5.56
N ALA A 25 -0.16 8.27 -5.23
CA ALA A 25 1.14 7.73 -5.61
C ALA A 25 1.37 7.81 -7.11
N VAL A 26 0.40 7.35 -7.91
CA VAL A 26 0.49 7.36 -9.37
C VAL A 26 0.49 8.77 -9.95
N GLN A 27 -0.37 9.65 -9.44
CA GLN A 27 -0.40 11.06 -9.87
C GLN A 27 0.92 11.77 -9.61
N ILE A 28 1.53 11.56 -8.44
CA ILE A 28 2.82 12.13 -8.09
C ILE A 28 3.92 11.59 -9.01
N TYR A 29 3.94 10.27 -9.27
CA TYR A 29 4.93 9.67 -10.14
C TYR A 29 4.88 10.22 -11.57
N ASN A 30 3.68 10.51 -12.08
CA ASN A 30 3.48 11.04 -13.42
C ASN A 30 3.64 12.57 -13.52
N ASN A 31 3.81 13.26 -12.40
CA ASN A 31 4.00 14.71 -12.42
C ASN A 31 5.45 15.06 -12.78
N PRO A 32 5.69 15.72 -13.94
CA PRO A 32 7.04 16.08 -14.37
C PRO A 32 7.71 17.14 -13.51
N GLN A 33 6.96 17.86 -12.70
CA GLN A 33 7.49 18.90 -11.80
C GLN A 33 8.06 18.34 -10.50
N ILE A 34 7.82 17.05 -10.20
CA ILE A 34 8.30 16.40 -8.99
C ILE A 34 9.58 15.62 -9.31
N THR A 35 10.67 15.99 -8.63
CA THR A 35 11.99 15.38 -8.82
C THR A 35 12.10 14.03 -8.11
N PHE A 36 11.72 13.96 -6.84
CA PHE A 36 11.82 12.74 -6.02
C PHE A 36 10.54 11.89 -6.06
N LYS A 37 9.99 11.71 -7.24
CA LYS A 37 8.69 11.09 -7.47
C LYS A 37 8.63 9.60 -7.11
N SER A 38 9.72 8.85 -7.33
CA SER A 38 9.78 7.43 -6.96
C SER A 38 9.74 7.22 -5.46
N GLU A 39 10.44 8.06 -4.71
CA GLU A 39 10.46 8.00 -3.24
C GLU A 39 9.08 8.27 -2.64
N ILE A 40 8.43 9.32 -3.14
CA ILE A 40 7.08 9.67 -2.69
C ILE A 40 6.08 8.58 -3.11
N PHE A 41 6.21 8.06 -4.36
CA PHE A 41 5.38 6.94 -4.81
C PHE A 41 5.49 5.75 -3.86
N ILE A 42 6.71 5.31 -3.53
CA ILE A 42 6.94 4.14 -2.66
C ILE A 42 6.28 4.37 -1.30
N SER A 43 6.46 5.54 -0.71
CA SER A 43 5.87 5.88 0.58
C SER A 43 4.34 5.82 0.54
N MET A 44 3.71 6.42 -0.46
CA MET A 44 2.26 6.42 -0.63
C MET A 44 1.72 5.03 -0.97
N ALA A 45 2.44 4.25 -1.80
CA ALA A 45 2.06 2.88 -2.12
C ALA A 45 2.10 1.97 -0.89
N ILE A 46 3.11 2.08 -0.04
CA ILE A 46 3.20 1.33 1.23
C ILE A 46 2.01 1.68 2.14
N ILE A 47 1.64 2.95 2.27
CA ILE A 47 0.46 3.39 3.02
C ILE A 47 -0.81 2.76 2.42
N SER A 48 -0.95 2.81 1.11
CA SER A 48 -2.08 2.24 0.37
C SER A 48 -2.25 0.75 0.65
N TRP A 49 -1.19 -0.03 0.46
CA TRP A 49 -1.19 -1.46 0.72
C TRP A 49 -1.42 -1.79 2.20
N THR A 50 -0.89 -0.98 3.12
CA THR A 50 -1.16 -1.15 4.56
C THR A 50 -2.65 -1.05 4.87
N TYR A 51 -3.33 -0.02 4.36
CA TYR A 51 -4.77 0.13 4.56
C TYR A 51 -5.59 -0.97 3.87
N LEU A 52 -5.16 -1.44 2.69
CA LEU A 52 -5.80 -2.57 2.01
C LEU A 52 -5.74 -3.83 2.88
N MET A 53 -4.56 -4.15 3.43
CA MET A 53 -4.34 -5.31 4.28
C MET A 53 -5.10 -5.19 5.60
N HIS A 54 -5.13 -4.01 6.22
CA HIS A 54 -5.93 -3.78 7.42
C HIS A 54 -7.43 -4.00 7.17
N THR A 55 -7.94 -3.53 6.02
CA THR A 55 -9.34 -3.75 5.65
C THR A 55 -9.62 -5.25 5.45
N TYR A 56 -8.71 -5.96 4.78
CA TYR A 56 -8.81 -7.40 4.59
C TYR A 56 -8.83 -8.16 5.92
N TYR A 57 -7.88 -7.89 6.82
CA TYR A 57 -7.82 -8.53 8.14
C TYR A 57 -9.06 -8.21 8.98
N ALA A 58 -9.50 -6.95 8.96
CA ALA A 58 -10.73 -6.55 9.64
C ALA A 58 -11.96 -7.32 9.12
N ASN A 59 -12.04 -7.57 7.80
CA ASN A 59 -13.13 -8.36 7.20
C ASN A 59 -13.07 -9.84 7.59
N LYS A 60 -11.88 -10.37 7.79
CA LYS A 60 -11.65 -11.75 8.27
C LYS A 60 -11.78 -11.88 9.79
N GLY A 61 -12.02 -10.78 10.53
CA GLY A 61 -12.08 -10.80 11.99
C GLY A 61 -10.72 -11.00 12.66
N ILE A 62 -9.62 -10.78 11.91
CA ILE A 62 -8.25 -10.88 12.42
C ILE A 62 -7.88 -9.56 13.08
N ASP A 63 -7.40 -9.65 14.32
CA ASP A 63 -6.92 -8.50 15.07
C ASP A 63 -5.49 -8.14 14.63
N TYR A 64 -5.36 -7.06 13.88
CA TYR A 64 -4.09 -6.55 13.35
C TYR A 64 -3.45 -5.45 14.22
N ARG A 65 -3.76 -5.43 15.52
CA ARG A 65 -3.11 -4.56 16.51
C ARG A 65 -1.90 -5.26 17.10
N TYR A 66 -0.84 -4.50 17.37
CA TYR A 66 0.27 -5.01 18.16
C TYR A 66 -0.15 -5.21 19.60
N TYR A 67 0.25 -6.35 20.19
CA TYR A 67 0.03 -6.66 21.59
C TYR A 67 1.14 -7.56 22.14
N SER A 68 1.32 -7.49 23.44
CA SER A 68 2.12 -8.45 24.21
C SER A 68 1.23 -9.24 25.16
N MET A 69 1.64 -10.44 25.54
CA MET A 69 0.92 -11.25 26.52
C MET A 69 1.47 -10.95 27.91
N ARG A 70 0.59 -10.61 28.85
CA ARG A 70 0.88 -10.57 30.29
C ARG A 70 0.04 -11.62 30.98
N GLY A 71 0.66 -12.81 31.25
CA GLY A 71 -0.07 -13.99 31.66
C GLY A 71 -1.07 -14.41 30.56
N LYS A 72 -2.35 -14.50 30.90
CA LYS A 72 -3.42 -14.84 29.96
C LYS A 72 -4.09 -13.62 29.28
N ARG A 73 -3.62 -12.39 29.54
CA ARG A 73 -4.24 -11.15 29.03
C ARG A 73 -3.42 -10.55 27.89
N LYS A 74 -4.11 -10.15 26.80
CA LYS A 74 -3.52 -9.32 25.74
C LYS A 74 -3.39 -7.87 26.22
N CYS A 75 -2.17 -7.32 26.18
CA CYS A 75 -1.89 -5.92 26.44
C CYS A 75 -1.55 -5.26 25.10
N TYR A 76 -2.46 -4.42 24.60
CA TYR A 76 -2.28 -3.76 23.30
C TYR A 76 -1.31 -2.58 23.38
N ASP A 77 -0.41 -2.51 22.41
CA ASP A 77 0.54 -1.42 22.29
C ASP A 77 -0.17 -0.13 21.86
N LYS A 78 0.24 0.99 22.44
CA LYS A 78 -0.33 2.30 22.17
C LYS A 78 0.76 3.29 21.77
N THR A 79 0.38 4.27 20.97
CA THR A 79 1.19 5.45 20.70
C THR A 79 1.26 6.32 21.95
N LYS A 80 2.17 7.31 21.95
CA LYS A 80 2.25 8.31 23.03
C LYS A 80 0.95 9.11 23.22
N TYR A 81 0.08 9.14 22.21
CA TYR A 81 -1.22 9.82 22.25
C TYR A 81 -2.39 8.88 22.58
N GLY A 82 -2.14 7.63 22.94
CA GLY A 82 -3.15 6.67 23.38
C GLY A 82 -3.85 5.86 22.30
N ALA A 83 -3.56 6.10 21.01
CA ALA A 83 -4.10 5.29 19.92
C ALA A 83 -3.43 3.91 19.87
N TYR A 84 -4.18 2.87 19.50
CA TYR A 84 -3.60 1.54 19.31
C TYR A 84 -2.64 1.50 18.14
N LYS A 85 -1.49 0.84 18.31
CA LYS A 85 -0.57 0.55 17.21
C LYS A 85 -1.09 -0.61 16.37
N HIS A 86 -1.11 -0.42 15.07
CA HIS A 86 -1.51 -1.43 14.09
C HIS A 86 -0.31 -1.96 13.34
N TRP A 87 -0.43 -3.17 12.78
CA TRP A 87 0.63 -3.80 12.00
C TRP A 87 1.10 -2.92 10.86
N GLU A 88 2.39 -2.80 10.69
CA GLU A 88 3.00 -2.26 9.49
C GLU A 88 2.85 -3.24 8.32
N LEU A 89 3.07 -2.76 7.09
CA LEU A 89 2.89 -3.59 5.90
C LEU A 89 3.74 -4.86 5.97
N GLU A 90 5.00 -4.76 6.38
CA GLU A 90 5.88 -5.92 6.48
C GLU A 90 5.31 -7.01 7.40
N HIS A 91 4.78 -6.62 8.54
CA HIS A 91 4.11 -7.56 9.45
C HIS A 91 2.86 -8.19 8.81
N CYS A 92 2.07 -7.40 8.09
CA CYS A 92 0.92 -7.90 7.34
C CYS A 92 1.34 -8.96 6.29
N LEU A 93 2.44 -8.72 5.57
CA LEU A 93 2.95 -9.62 4.54
C LEU A 93 3.53 -10.94 5.09
N CYS A 94 4.00 -10.93 6.34
CA CYS A 94 4.56 -12.11 7.01
C CYS A 94 3.51 -12.96 7.74
N ASN A 95 2.26 -12.53 7.79
CA ASN A 95 1.19 -13.28 8.46
C ASN A 95 0.71 -14.45 7.61
N ASP A 96 0.40 -15.59 8.23
CA ASP A 96 -0.07 -16.82 7.55
C ASP A 96 -1.38 -16.62 6.77
N ASN A 97 -2.18 -15.61 7.15
CA ASN A 97 -3.42 -15.25 6.45
C ASN A 97 -3.22 -14.19 5.36
N ASN A 98 -1.99 -13.94 4.93
CA ASN A 98 -1.70 -13.04 3.83
C ASN A 98 -2.40 -13.52 2.53
N PRO A 99 -3.29 -12.71 1.90
CA PRO A 99 -4.03 -13.11 0.71
C PRO A 99 -3.24 -12.97 -0.59
N LEU A 100 -2.04 -12.36 -0.53
CA LEU A 100 -1.26 -12.03 -1.71
C LEU A 100 -0.41 -13.22 -2.16
N ASP A 101 -0.21 -13.36 -3.46
CA ASP A 101 0.74 -14.33 -3.99
C ASP A 101 2.19 -13.95 -3.66
N LYS A 102 3.09 -14.92 -3.87
CA LYS A 102 4.50 -14.76 -3.57
C LYS A 102 5.13 -13.60 -4.34
N ASN A 103 4.84 -13.46 -5.64
CA ASN A 103 5.46 -12.44 -6.48
C ASN A 103 5.05 -11.02 -6.05
N THR A 104 3.78 -10.82 -5.73
CA THR A 104 3.27 -9.56 -5.19
C THR A 104 3.89 -9.26 -3.82
N THR A 105 3.95 -10.26 -2.94
CA THR A 105 4.57 -10.12 -1.61
C THR A 105 6.05 -9.76 -1.72
N ASP A 106 6.80 -10.43 -2.59
CA ASP A 106 8.24 -10.16 -2.80
C ASP A 106 8.46 -8.77 -3.41
N ASN A 107 7.60 -8.31 -4.34
CA ASN A 107 7.67 -6.94 -4.86
C ASN A 107 7.45 -5.90 -3.76
N LEU A 108 6.46 -6.10 -2.89
CA LEU A 108 6.20 -5.18 -1.78
C LEU A 108 7.33 -5.18 -0.74
N LYS A 109 7.89 -6.33 -0.39
CA LYS A 109 9.07 -6.42 0.48
C LYS A 109 10.28 -5.69 -0.11
N PHE A 110 10.50 -5.82 -1.42
CA PHE A 110 11.54 -5.06 -2.12
C PHE A 110 11.30 -3.54 -1.98
N LEU A 111 10.09 -3.06 -2.20
CA LEU A 111 9.78 -1.63 -2.06
C LEU A 111 9.91 -1.13 -0.62
N ILE A 112 9.57 -1.94 0.37
CA ILE A 112 9.81 -1.62 1.79
C ILE A 112 11.32 -1.47 2.05
N GLY A 113 12.13 -2.39 1.54
CA GLY A 113 13.60 -2.31 1.66
C GLY A 113 14.16 -1.04 1.00
N ILE A 114 13.71 -0.71 -0.22
CA ILE A 114 14.11 0.54 -0.89
C ILE A 114 13.71 1.77 -0.08
N ARG A 115 12.54 1.80 0.52
CA ARG A 115 12.13 2.92 1.39
C ARG A 115 13.10 3.12 2.55
N HIS A 116 13.52 2.03 3.21
CA HIS A 116 14.49 2.12 4.31
C HIS A 116 15.84 2.68 3.82
N GLU A 117 16.32 2.24 2.65
CA GLU A 117 17.56 2.78 2.07
C GLU A 117 17.45 4.26 1.71
N ILE A 118 16.33 4.69 1.15
CA ILE A 118 16.07 6.10 0.79
C ILE A 118 16.09 7.00 2.04
N GLU A 119 15.48 6.57 3.13
CA GLU A 119 15.44 7.34 4.39
C GLU A 119 16.84 7.58 4.98
N HIS A 120 17.83 6.77 4.61
CA HIS A 120 19.18 6.80 5.15
C HIS A 120 20.25 7.25 4.15
N GLN A 121 19.97 7.29 2.84
CA GLN A 121 20.93 7.63 1.79
C GLN A 121 20.29 8.55 0.75
N MET A 122 21.04 9.60 0.33
CA MET A 122 20.64 10.41 -0.82
C MET A 122 20.90 9.65 -2.12
N THR A 123 19.85 9.29 -2.86
CA THR A 123 19.94 8.49 -4.08
C THR A 123 19.47 9.27 -5.32
N ASN A 124 20.40 9.65 -6.18
CA ASN A 124 20.12 10.41 -7.40
C ASN A 124 19.77 9.58 -8.65
N LYS A 125 19.64 8.24 -8.58
CA LYS A 125 19.55 7.38 -9.78
C LYS A 125 18.55 6.21 -9.69
N ILE A 126 17.62 6.22 -8.73
CA ILE A 126 16.71 5.08 -8.49
C ILE A 126 15.62 4.98 -9.57
N ASP A 127 15.15 6.10 -10.13
CA ASP A 127 13.92 6.18 -10.93
C ASP A 127 13.85 5.20 -12.12
N LYS A 128 14.92 5.06 -12.88
CA LYS A 128 14.92 4.18 -14.07
C LYS A 128 14.99 2.70 -13.69
N ALA A 129 15.78 2.37 -12.65
CA ALA A 129 16.04 0.99 -12.27
C ALA A 129 14.82 0.30 -11.63
N ILE A 130 13.95 1.07 -10.97
CA ILE A 130 12.81 0.53 -10.22
C ILE A 130 11.45 0.76 -10.89
N SER A 131 11.39 1.50 -12.03
CA SER A 131 10.12 1.84 -12.70
C SER A 131 9.22 0.62 -12.95
N ALA A 132 9.79 -0.50 -13.41
CA ALA A 132 9.05 -1.74 -13.62
C ALA A 132 8.46 -2.31 -12.31
N LYS A 133 9.16 -2.15 -11.19
CA LYS A 133 8.68 -2.58 -9.86
C LYS A 133 7.54 -1.69 -9.35
N LEU A 134 7.60 -0.39 -9.62
CA LEU A 134 6.53 0.56 -9.29
C LEU A 134 5.29 0.29 -10.13
N GLN A 135 5.47 0.02 -11.43
CA GLN A 135 4.37 -0.37 -12.31
C GLN A 135 3.70 -1.66 -11.84
N ALA A 136 4.49 -2.70 -11.55
CA ALA A 136 3.98 -3.95 -11.02
C ALA A 136 3.20 -3.75 -9.70
N CYS A 137 3.68 -2.88 -8.82
CA CYS A 137 3.01 -2.54 -7.57
C CYS A 137 1.59 -1.98 -7.81
N SER A 138 1.43 -1.04 -8.77
CA SER A 138 0.14 -0.43 -9.11
C SER A 138 -0.82 -1.42 -9.78
N ILE A 139 -0.31 -2.23 -10.72
CA ILE A 139 -1.11 -3.25 -11.42
C ILE A 139 -1.61 -4.30 -10.44
N ASN A 140 -0.73 -4.81 -9.57
CA ASN A 140 -1.07 -5.78 -8.55
C ASN A 140 -2.07 -5.19 -7.54
N TYR A 141 -1.90 -3.92 -7.15
CA TYR A 141 -2.85 -3.25 -6.27
C TYR A 141 -4.26 -3.25 -6.89
N ASN A 142 -4.38 -2.83 -8.15
CA ASN A 142 -5.67 -2.80 -8.84
C ASN A 142 -6.30 -4.20 -8.94
N TYR A 143 -5.50 -5.21 -9.21
CA TYR A 143 -5.96 -6.60 -9.22
C TYR A 143 -6.48 -7.03 -7.84
N TYR A 144 -5.72 -6.78 -6.77
CA TYR A 144 -6.09 -7.26 -5.44
C TYR A 144 -7.24 -6.48 -4.81
N ILE A 145 -7.35 -5.16 -5.00
CA ILE A 145 -8.50 -4.42 -4.49
C ILE A 145 -9.80 -4.93 -5.11
N LYS A 146 -9.80 -5.21 -6.41
CA LYS A 146 -10.95 -5.78 -7.13
C LYS A 146 -11.26 -7.21 -6.67
N LYS A 147 -10.24 -8.03 -6.53
CA LYS A 147 -10.38 -9.44 -6.11
C LYS A 147 -10.91 -9.58 -4.68
N LEU A 148 -10.48 -8.71 -3.77
CA LEU A 148 -10.78 -8.84 -2.34
C LEU A 148 -12.04 -8.07 -1.91
N PHE A 149 -12.42 -7.00 -2.65
CA PHE A 149 -13.48 -6.09 -2.21
C PHE A 149 -14.54 -5.82 -3.27
N GLY A 150 -14.29 -6.12 -4.53
CA GLY A 150 -15.23 -5.93 -5.64
C GLY A 150 -14.66 -5.07 -6.77
N SER A 151 -15.17 -5.28 -7.98
CA SER A 151 -14.70 -4.59 -9.18
C SER A 151 -14.92 -3.06 -9.14
N GLU A 152 -15.92 -2.60 -8.41
CA GLU A 152 -16.26 -1.20 -8.23
C GLU A 152 -15.18 -0.39 -7.50
N TYR A 153 -14.32 -1.07 -6.71
CA TYR A 153 -13.21 -0.43 -6.00
C TYR A 153 -11.95 -0.29 -6.86
N GLY A 154 -11.94 -0.86 -8.07
CA GLY A 154 -10.82 -0.75 -8.99
C GLY A 154 -10.43 0.70 -9.27
N VAL A 155 -9.17 0.91 -9.64
CA VAL A 155 -8.58 2.22 -9.98
C VAL A 155 -8.31 2.36 -11.48
N ASP A 156 -8.75 1.41 -12.30
CA ASP A 156 -8.52 1.38 -13.75
C ASP A 156 -8.92 2.68 -14.46
N ASN A 157 -10.12 3.18 -14.15
CA ASN A 157 -10.67 4.35 -14.82
C ASN A 157 -9.86 5.63 -14.52
N GLN A 158 -9.17 5.66 -13.40
CA GLN A 158 -8.30 6.78 -13.01
C GLN A 158 -6.85 6.57 -13.44
N LEU A 159 -6.41 5.31 -13.57
CA LEU A 159 -5.05 4.95 -13.96
C LEU A 159 -4.91 4.77 -15.48
N GLY A 160 -5.97 4.55 -16.22
CA GLY A 160 -5.95 4.19 -17.66
C GLY A 160 -5.24 5.20 -18.58
N LEU A 161 -5.08 6.44 -18.14
CA LEU A 161 -4.33 7.49 -18.86
C LEU A 161 -2.95 7.79 -18.23
N ALA A 162 -2.65 7.20 -17.08
CA ALA A 162 -1.57 7.70 -16.24
C ALA A 162 -0.40 6.72 -16.07
N ILE A 163 -0.53 5.42 -16.44
CA ILE A 163 0.56 4.45 -16.24
C ILE A 163 1.46 4.38 -17.47
N GLN A 164 2.16 5.45 -17.76
CA GLN A 164 3.39 5.38 -18.56
C GLN A 164 4.60 5.44 -17.61
N PHE A 165 4.88 4.34 -16.93
CA PHE A 165 6.08 4.19 -16.11
C PHE A 165 7.36 3.98 -16.95
N SER A 166 7.23 3.74 -18.25
CA SER A 166 8.36 3.64 -19.16
C SER A 166 8.62 4.98 -19.82
N PRO A 167 9.87 5.48 -19.85
CA PRO A 167 10.19 6.61 -20.68
C PRO A 167 9.86 6.23 -22.14
N ILE A 168 9.13 7.11 -22.84
CA ILE A 168 8.90 6.98 -24.29
C ILE A 168 10.27 6.96 -24.92
N THR A 169 10.64 5.85 -25.54
CA THR A 169 11.90 5.78 -26.29
C THR A 169 11.82 6.75 -27.48
N PRO A 170 12.95 7.33 -27.93
CA PRO A 170 12.96 8.24 -29.07
C PRO A 170 12.28 7.66 -30.32
N GLU A 171 12.29 6.34 -30.49
CA GLU A 171 11.66 5.59 -31.58
C GLU A 171 10.12 5.59 -31.54
N GLN A 172 9.51 5.92 -30.37
CA GLN A 172 8.04 6.02 -30.21
C GLN A 172 7.52 7.46 -30.46
N LYS A 173 8.39 8.41 -30.82
CA LYS A 173 8.05 9.80 -31.14
C LYS A 173 7.95 10.06 -32.66
N GLY A 174 7.96 9.00 -33.46
CA GLY A 174 7.77 9.09 -34.91
C GLY A 174 6.32 9.19 -35.33
#